data_e5aa17b1fd9f767c6b58e95327656544
#
_entry.id   e5aa17b1fd9f767c6b58e95327656544
#
_cell.length_a   1.000
_cell.length_b   1.000
_cell.length_c   1.000
_cell.angle_alpha   90.00
_cell.angle_beta   90.00
_cell.angle_gamma   90.00
#
_symmetry.space_group_name_H-M   'P 1'
#
loop_
_entity.id
_entity.type
_entity.pdbx_description
1 polymer ?
#
loop_
_entity_poly.entity_id
_entity_poly.type
_entity_poly.pdbx_seq_one_letter_code
_entity_poly.pdbx_strand_id
1 'polypeptide(L)'
;MITLSITKEEQELLWEHKRKSGTELTRTRAHVVLLNVKGYGTPEISEILNIDENTIRRSLSLFETERISSIFPKYSGNTNASKLTKEQKEEIQKTLASSTKKDGLPNVFWSVKKLKQYIKAEYGVVYESERSYHHLFVISGFSFKLPEGFDKRRNDKLVKERMLEIQRKIRELKKKEYEIFFADECSLAWETEFRRAWIKKGEKTIIRVNRDKTRQHYFGAWNIESKKETLIRLDWQDTKNISNALRELTKRYKGKRLAIIWDNAKWHRSKELKSLLGKNKEFEHIHLVWLPPYAPDENPQEHIWKVAKDAAKNNATETFKELKDIFEQSIHGKIFDYKNLLI
;
A
#
# COMPACT_ATOMS: atom_id res chain seq x y z
N MET A 1 -15.13 -47.81 -19.95
CA MET A 1 -15.25 -46.60 -19.12
C MET A 1 -13.98 -46.55 -18.25
N ILE A 2 -13.23 -45.46 -18.25
CA ILE A 2 -12.06 -45.33 -17.41
C ILE A 2 -12.58 -44.99 -15.98
N THR A 3 -12.30 -45.88 -15.03
CA THR A 3 -12.62 -45.65 -13.61
C THR A 3 -11.28 -45.57 -12.84
N LEU A 4 -10.95 -44.42 -12.38
CA LEU A 4 -9.69 -44.16 -11.65
C LEU A 4 -9.84 -44.50 -10.17
N SER A 5 -8.79 -45.09 -9.60
CA SER A 5 -8.62 -45.20 -8.15
C SER A 5 -7.51 -44.24 -7.70
N ILE A 6 -7.72 -43.51 -6.60
CA ILE A 6 -6.76 -42.56 -6.05
C ILE A 6 -6.53 -42.83 -4.58
N THR A 7 -5.36 -42.45 -4.06
CA THR A 7 -5.08 -42.48 -2.62
C THR A 7 -5.75 -41.29 -1.90
N LYS A 8 -5.79 -41.35 -0.56
CA LYS A 8 -6.31 -40.21 0.23
C LYS A 8 -5.48 -38.95 0.01
N GLU A 9 -4.17 -39.10 -0.04
CA GLU A 9 -3.23 -37.99 -0.27
C GLU A 9 -3.43 -37.35 -1.65
N GLU A 10 -3.62 -38.18 -2.68
CA GLU A 10 -3.94 -37.68 -4.02
C GLU A 10 -5.28 -36.94 -4.04
N GLN A 11 -6.27 -37.45 -3.33
CA GLN A 11 -7.58 -36.81 -3.24
C GLN A 11 -7.48 -35.43 -2.56
N GLU A 12 -6.72 -35.30 -1.49
CA GLU A 12 -6.49 -34.03 -0.80
C GLU A 12 -5.77 -33.02 -1.69
N LEU A 13 -4.71 -33.44 -2.38
CA LEU A 13 -3.98 -32.61 -3.34
C LEU A 13 -4.86 -32.15 -4.50
N LEU A 14 -5.67 -33.05 -5.08
CA LEU A 14 -6.60 -32.71 -6.15
C LEU A 14 -7.62 -31.65 -5.68
N TRP A 15 -8.16 -31.80 -4.47
CA TRP A 15 -9.07 -30.81 -3.89
C TRP A 15 -8.38 -29.47 -3.64
N GLU A 16 -7.14 -29.47 -3.19
CA GLU A 16 -6.37 -28.25 -3.00
C GLU A 16 -6.13 -27.54 -4.33
N HIS A 17 -5.65 -28.25 -5.36
CA HIS A 17 -5.40 -27.67 -6.67
C HIS A 17 -6.69 -27.21 -7.37
N LYS A 18 -7.80 -27.93 -7.22
CA LYS A 18 -9.10 -27.48 -7.72
C LYS A 18 -9.49 -26.11 -7.14
N ARG A 19 -9.23 -25.88 -5.84
CA ARG A 19 -9.64 -24.65 -5.14
C ARG A 19 -8.64 -23.50 -5.30
N LYS A 20 -7.34 -23.78 -5.24
CA LYS A 20 -6.31 -22.76 -5.07
C LYS A 20 -5.40 -22.56 -6.29
N SER A 21 -5.40 -23.42 -7.29
CA SER A 21 -4.50 -23.27 -8.44
C SER A 21 -4.77 -21.97 -9.20
N GLY A 22 -3.71 -21.23 -9.54
CA GLY A 22 -3.79 -20.01 -10.36
C GLY A 22 -4.13 -20.28 -11.83
N THR A 23 -3.97 -21.53 -12.33
CA THR A 23 -4.25 -21.90 -13.72
C THR A 23 -5.58 -22.62 -13.84
N GLU A 24 -6.43 -22.16 -14.75
CA GLU A 24 -7.73 -22.78 -15.04
C GLU A 24 -7.57 -24.23 -15.46
N LEU A 25 -6.59 -24.52 -16.33
CA LEU A 25 -6.31 -25.86 -16.80
C LEU A 25 -6.06 -26.86 -15.66
N THR A 26 -5.27 -26.47 -14.65
CA THR A 26 -5.00 -27.31 -13.47
C THR A 26 -6.26 -27.54 -12.67
N ARG A 27 -7.07 -26.51 -12.44
CA ARG A 27 -8.34 -26.62 -11.72
C ARG A 27 -9.30 -27.56 -12.43
N THR A 28 -9.43 -27.42 -13.75
CA THR A 28 -10.29 -28.24 -14.59
C THR A 28 -9.86 -29.69 -14.58
N ARG A 29 -8.57 -29.99 -14.80
CA ARG A 29 -8.06 -31.37 -14.79
C ARG A 29 -8.23 -32.05 -13.42
N ALA A 30 -7.94 -31.33 -12.34
CA ALA A 30 -8.19 -31.85 -10.99
C ALA A 30 -9.67 -32.16 -10.76
N HIS A 31 -10.57 -31.31 -11.27
CA HIS A 31 -12.02 -31.52 -11.15
C HIS A 31 -12.52 -32.72 -11.96
N VAL A 32 -12.00 -32.91 -13.18
CA VAL A 32 -12.29 -34.08 -14.01
C VAL A 32 -11.95 -35.39 -13.29
N VAL A 33 -10.76 -35.47 -12.68
CA VAL A 33 -10.33 -36.66 -11.94
C VAL A 33 -11.22 -36.91 -10.73
N LEU A 34 -11.52 -35.84 -9.94
CA LEU A 34 -12.36 -35.95 -8.75
C LEU A 34 -13.80 -36.38 -9.05
N LEU A 35 -14.38 -35.96 -10.19
CA LEU A 35 -15.70 -36.39 -10.64
C LEU A 35 -15.68 -37.86 -11.09
N ASN A 36 -14.65 -38.25 -11.84
CA ASN A 36 -14.52 -39.65 -12.28
C ASN A 36 -14.39 -40.64 -11.11
N VAL A 37 -13.59 -40.28 -10.08
CA VAL A 37 -13.46 -41.09 -8.85
C VAL A 37 -14.79 -41.17 -8.07
N LYS A 38 -15.67 -40.21 -8.22
CA LYS A 38 -17.04 -40.24 -7.64
C LYS A 38 -18.02 -41.11 -8.46
N GLY A 39 -17.59 -41.66 -9.58
CA GLY A 39 -18.39 -42.55 -10.41
C GLY A 39 -19.05 -41.90 -11.63
N TYR A 40 -18.83 -40.59 -11.87
CA TYR A 40 -19.38 -39.93 -13.04
C TYR A 40 -18.68 -40.38 -14.31
N GLY A 41 -19.45 -40.70 -15.34
CA GLY A 41 -18.95 -41.04 -16.68
C GLY A 41 -18.50 -39.82 -17.47
N THR A 42 -17.77 -40.06 -18.59
CA THR A 42 -17.28 -38.97 -19.45
C THR A 42 -18.38 -38.04 -19.96
N PRO A 43 -19.57 -38.56 -20.43
CA PRO A 43 -20.66 -37.68 -20.85
C PRO A 43 -21.20 -36.79 -19.73
N GLU A 44 -21.37 -37.32 -18.53
CA GLU A 44 -21.86 -36.57 -17.36
C GLU A 44 -20.86 -35.51 -16.95
N ILE A 45 -19.56 -35.83 -16.93
CA ILE A 45 -18.49 -34.87 -16.66
C ILE A 45 -18.45 -33.76 -17.71
N SER A 46 -18.70 -34.11 -18.99
CA SER A 46 -18.80 -33.16 -20.10
C SER A 46 -19.92 -32.15 -19.85
N GLU A 47 -21.07 -32.61 -19.43
CA GLU A 47 -22.23 -31.78 -19.12
C GLU A 47 -21.95 -30.88 -17.89
N ILE A 48 -21.43 -31.46 -16.78
CA ILE A 48 -21.14 -30.74 -15.54
C ILE A 48 -20.11 -29.63 -15.75
N LEU A 49 -19.06 -29.89 -16.53
CA LEU A 49 -17.95 -28.95 -16.68
C LEU A 49 -18.01 -28.10 -17.96
N ASN A 50 -18.97 -28.41 -18.85
CA ASN A 50 -19.11 -27.79 -20.16
C ASN A 50 -17.82 -27.84 -20.98
N ILE A 51 -17.21 -29.05 -21.09
CA ILE A 51 -15.98 -29.32 -21.84
C ILE A 51 -16.13 -30.55 -22.68
N ASP A 52 -15.40 -30.59 -23.80
CA ASP A 52 -15.44 -31.68 -24.77
C ASP A 52 -15.02 -33.03 -24.15
N GLU A 53 -15.75 -34.10 -24.50
CA GLU A 53 -15.49 -35.44 -23.99
C GLU A 53 -14.08 -35.97 -24.31
N ASN A 54 -13.50 -35.61 -25.46
CA ASN A 54 -12.15 -36.04 -25.82
C ASN A 54 -11.11 -35.39 -24.90
N THR A 55 -11.37 -34.15 -24.48
CA THR A 55 -10.55 -33.45 -23.50
C THR A 55 -10.61 -34.15 -22.12
N ILE A 56 -11.79 -34.64 -21.72
CA ILE A 56 -11.97 -35.42 -20.50
C ILE A 56 -11.22 -36.75 -20.60
N ARG A 57 -11.48 -37.55 -21.66
CA ARG A 57 -10.80 -38.82 -21.87
C ARG A 57 -9.29 -38.69 -21.85
N ARG A 58 -8.77 -37.67 -22.54
CA ARG A 58 -7.33 -37.36 -22.53
C ARG A 58 -6.81 -37.02 -21.13
N SER A 59 -7.56 -36.26 -20.35
CA SER A 59 -7.16 -35.90 -18.99
C SER A 59 -7.16 -37.10 -18.06
N LEU A 60 -8.15 -38.00 -18.16
CA LEU A 60 -8.22 -39.25 -17.40
C LEU A 60 -7.09 -40.21 -17.76
N SER A 61 -6.84 -40.41 -19.06
CA SER A 61 -5.74 -41.25 -19.52
C SER A 61 -4.36 -40.74 -19.11
N LEU A 62 -4.15 -39.42 -19.15
CA LEU A 62 -2.92 -38.81 -18.62
C LEU A 62 -2.76 -39.01 -17.13
N PHE A 63 -3.86 -38.91 -16.37
CA PHE A 63 -3.81 -39.12 -14.93
C PHE A 63 -3.54 -40.59 -14.56
N GLU A 64 -4.03 -41.53 -15.36
CA GLU A 64 -3.75 -42.96 -15.17
C GLU A 64 -2.25 -43.25 -15.25
N THR A 65 -1.52 -42.59 -16.15
CA THR A 65 -0.09 -42.82 -16.40
C THR A 65 0.80 -41.90 -15.56
N GLU A 66 0.47 -40.62 -15.44
CA GLU A 66 1.33 -39.58 -14.87
C GLU A 66 0.87 -39.09 -13.46
N ARG A 67 -0.28 -39.60 -13.00
CA ARG A 67 -0.85 -39.25 -11.65
C ARG A 67 -0.98 -37.74 -11.48
N ILE A 68 -0.69 -37.22 -10.27
CA ILE A 68 -0.82 -35.79 -9.92
C ILE A 68 -0.04 -34.89 -10.89
N SER A 69 1.08 -35.32 -11.45
CA SER A 69 1.85 -34.49 -12.39
C SER A 69 1.07 -34.12 -13.66
N SER A 70 0.11 -34.97 -14.05
CA SER A 70 -0.71 -34.76 -15.27
C SER A 70 -1.65 -33.56 -15.21
N ILE A 71 -2.05 -33.10 -13.98
CA ILE A 71 -2.95 -31.96 -13.87
C ILE A 71 -2.27 -30.64 -14.21
N PHE A 72 -0.93 -30.58 -14.13
CA PHE A 72 -0.18 -29.37 -14.44
C PHE A 72 0.03 -29.19 -15.95
N PRO A 73 0.09 -27.94 -16.43
CA PRO A 73 0.40 -27.68 -17.84
C PRO A 73 1.84 -28.06 -18.14
N LYS A 74 2.06 -28.92 -19.13
CA LYS A 74 3.42 -29.32 -19.59
C LYS A 74 4.25 -28.16 -20.15
N TYR A 75 3.60 -26.99 -20.38
CA TYR A 75 4.25 -25.81 -20.96
C TYR A 75 5.04 -24.98 -19.92
N SER A 76 4.87 -25.20 -18.63
CA SER A 76 5.61 -24.46 -17.57
C SER A 76 7.10 -24.82 -17.53
N GLY A 77 7.58 -25.68 -18.38
CA GLY A 77 8.98 -26.10 -18.49
C GLY A 77 9.47 -26.30 -19.92
N ASN A 78 8.72 -25.82 -20.93
CA ASN A 78 9.15 -25.99 -22.33
C ASN A 78 10.30 -25.02 -22.64
N THR A 79 11.52 -25.44 -22.31
CA THR A 79 12.77 -24.69 -22.58
C THR A 79 12.97 -24.46 -24.08
N ASN A 80 12.44 -25.33 -24.96
CA ASN A 80 12.56 -25.21 -26.42
C ASN A 80 11.72 -24.05 -26.99
N ALA A 81 10.65 -23.64 -26.33
CA ALA A 81 9.85 -22.47 -26.72
C ALA A 81 10.35 -21.16 -26.12
N SER A 82 11.32 -21.20 -25.23
CA SER A 82 11.89 -20.02 -24.56
C SER A 82 13.02 -19.45 -25.40
N LYS A 83 12.94 -18.17 -25.78
CA LYS A 83 14.02 -17.46 -26.47
C LYS A 83 15.27 -17.25 -25.58
N LEU A 84 15.13 -17.38 -24.26
CA LEU A 84 16.21 -17.29 -23.27
C LEU A 84 16.33 -18.62 -22.53
N THR A 85 17.56 -19.07 -22.28
CA THR A 85 17.83 -20.26 -21.46
C THR A 85 17.51 -19.99 -19.98
N LYS A 86 17.55 -21.02 -19.15
CA LYS A 86 17.36 -20.90 -17.70
C LYS A 86 18.48 -20.06 -17.08
N GLU A 87 19.70 -20.33 -17.47
CA GLU A 87 20.92 -19.64 -17.01
C GLU A 87 20.88 -18.14 -17.36
N GLN A 88 20.50 -17.82 -18.59
CA GLN A 88 20.31 -16.43 -19.03
C GLN A 88 19.23 -15.69 -18.24
N LYS A 89 18.14 -16.36 -17.90
CA LYS A 89 17.09 -15.76 -17.03
C LYS A 89 17.60 -15.51 -15.61
N GLU A 90 18.38 -16.43 -15.04
CA GLU A 90 18.99 -16.27 -13.72
C GLU A 90 20.02 -15.12 -13.73
N GLU A 91 20.78 -14.97 -14.81
CA GLU A 91 21.72 -13.85 -14.97
C GLU A 91 21.00 -12.50 -15.10
N ILE A 92 19.91 -12.45 -15.86
CA ILE A 92 19.04 -11.27 -15.93
C ILE A 92 18.50 -10.91 -14.54
N GLN A 93 18.06 -11.90 -13.76
CA GLN A 93 17.57 -11.67 -12.39
C GLN A 93 18.67 -11.07 -11.49
N LYS A 94 19.89 -11.60 -11.56
CA LYS A 94 21.05 -11.06 -10.83
C LYS A 94 21.36 -9.64 -11.27
N THR A 95 21.37 -9.37 -12.57
CA THR A 95 21.63 -8.04 -13.12
C THR A 95 20.56 -7.02 -12.72
N LEU A 96 19.28 -7.40 -12.79
CA LEU A 96 18.17 -6.58 -12.31
C LEU A 96 18.34 -6.24 -10.82
N ALA A 97 18.73 -7.22 -10.00
CA ALA A 97 18.91 -7.04 -8.55
C ALA A 97 20.17 -6.23 -8.20
N SER A 98 21.29 -6.44 -8.92
CA SER A 98 22.57 -5.79 -8.62
C SER A 98 22.62 -4.33 -9.02
N SER A 99 21.90 -3.93 -10.07
CA SER A 99 21.90 -2.56 -10.58
C SER A 99 21.10 -1.57 -9.72
N THR A 100 20.43 -2.07 -8.65
CA THR A 100 19.52 -1.27 -7.84
C THR A 100 20.13 -0.69 -6.57
N LYS A 101 21.41 -0.97 -6.24
CA LYS A 101 21.97 -0.50 -4.96
C LYS A 101 23.41 0.00 -5.08
N LYS A 102 23.55 1.31 -4.99
CA LYS A 102 24.73 1.96 -4.40
C LYS A 102 24.24 2.76 -3.21
N ASP A 103 24.80 2.53 -2.04
CA ASP A 103 24.41 3.22 -0.77
C ASP A 103 22.95 3.06 -0.35
N GLY A 104 22.32 1.92 -0.68
CA GLY A 104 20.94 1.62 -0.29
C GLY A 104 19.88 2.29 -1.16
N LEU A 105 20.24 3.17 -2.08
CA LEU A 105 19.31 3.85 -3.00
C LEU A 105 19.39 3.23 -4.40
N PRO A 106 18.27 3.16 -5.14
CA PRO A 106 18.29 2.68 -6.51
C PRO A 106 19.04 3.67 -7.41
N ASN A 107 20.15 3.23 -7.99
CA ASN A 107 20.94 4.07 -8.94
C ASN A 107 20.27 4.17 -10.30
N VAL A 108 19.57 3.14 -10.72
CA VAL A 108 18.91 3.06 -12.03
C VAL A 108 17.58 2.36 -11.92
N PHE A 109 16.52 3.06 -12.29
CA PHE A 109 15.21 2.41 -12.45
C PHE A 109 15.17 1.66 -13.78
N TRP A 110 14.80 0.39 -13.71
CA TRP A 110 14.54 -0.41 -14.88
C TRP A 110 13.23 -0.02 -15.55
N SER A 111 13.24 -0.02 -16.87
CA SER A 111 12.04 0.11 -17.70
C SER A 111 12.03 -1.00 -18.74
N VAL A 112 10.86 -1.29 -19.32
CA VAL A 112 10.75 -2.25 -20.43
C VAL A 112 11.72 -1.91 -21.56
N LYS A 113 11.85 -0.63 -21.91
CA LYS A 113 12.80 -0.15 -22.92
C LYS A 113 14.24 -0.51 -22.59
N LYS A 114 14.69 -0.27 -21.36
CA LYS A 114 16.06 -0.60 -20.91
C LYS A 114 16.30 -2.11 -20.90
N LEU A 115 15.35 -2.87 -20.37
CA LEU A 115 15.44 -4.33 -20.33
C LEU A 115 15.50 -4.92 -21.75
N LYS A 116 14.70 -4.41 -22.69
CA LYS A 116 14.75 -4.77 -24.11
C LYS A 116 16.11 -4.50 -24.72
N GLN A 117 16.69 -3.33 -24.46
CA GLN A 117 18.03 -2.98 -24.96
C GLN A 117 19.11 -3.90 -24.40
N TYR A 118 19.07 -4.17 -23.09
CA TYR A 118 20.00 -5.07 -22.42
C TYR A 118 19.94 -6.49 -22.98
N ILE A 119 18.73 -7.09 -23.05
CA ILE A 119 18.56 -8.47 -23.56
C ILE A 119 18.99 -8.58 -25.02
N LYS A 120 18.72 -7.56 -25.83
CA LYS A 120 19.18 -7.53 -27.23
C LYS A 120 20.71 -7.46 -27.33
N ALA A 121 21.33 -6.61 -26.52
CA ALA A 121 22.79 -6.42 -26.55
C ALA A 121 23.52 -7.66 -26.04
N GLU A 122 23.07 -8.25 -24.95
CA GLU A 122 23.78 -9.32 -24.24
C GLU A 122 23.51 -10.71 -24.84
N TYR A 123 22.27 -10.95 -25.27
CA TYR A 123 21.83 -12.29 -25.73
C TYR A 123 21.33 -12.32 -27.17
N GLY A 124 21.30 -11.19 -27.87
CA GLY A 124 20.78 -11.11 -29.23
C GLY A 124 19.25 -11.38 -29.34
N VAL A 125 18.56 -11.50 -28.20
CA VAL A 125 17.14 -11.91 -28.15
C VAL A 125 16.23 -10.68 -28.18
N VAL A 126 15.20 -10.75 -29.01
CA VAL A 126 14.13 -9.74 -29.06
C VAL A 126 12.79 -10.44 -28.98
N TYR A 127 11.95 -10.03 -28.02
CA TYR A 127 10.55 -10.44 -27.95
C TYR A 127 9.68 -9.42 -28.69
N GLU A 128 8.70 -9.92 -29.45
CA GLU A 128 7.74 -9.09 -30.17
C GLU A 128 6.77 -8.40 -29.20
N SER A 129 6.34 -9.13 -28.16
CA SER A 129 5.41 -8.62 -27.16
C SER A 129 6.15 -8.04 -25.96
N GLU A 130 5.76 -6.83 -25.56
CA GLU A 130 6.24 -6.24 -24.30
C GLU A 130 5.85 -7.05 -23.05
N ARG A 131 4.77 -7.83 -23.14
CA ARG A 131 4.33 -8.72 -22.06
C ARG A 131 5.41 -9.72 -21.64
N SER A 132 6.26 -10.16 -22.56
CA SER A 132 7.39 -11.05 -22.26
C SER A 132 8.43 -10.37 -21.37
N TYR A 133 8.71 -9.09 -21.58
CA TYR A 133 9.61 -8.31 -20.72
C TYR A 133 8.97 -8.01 -19.36
N HIS A 134 7.68 -7.73 -19.31
CA HIS A 134 6.95 -7.61 -18.04
C HIS A 134 7.00 -8.90 -17.23
N HIS A 135 6.86 -10.06 -17.91
CA HIS A 135 6.97 -11.35 -17.24
C HIS A 135 8.37 -11.58 -16.65
N LEU A 136 9.43 -11.16 -17.33
CA LEU A 136 10.80 -11.23 -16.77
C LEU A 136 10.94 -10.38 -15.50
N PHE A 137 10.34 -9.19 -15.43
CA PHE A 137 10.31 -8.41 -14.19
C PHE A 137 9.58 -9.15 -13.06
N VAL A 138 8.41 -9.71 -13.36
CA VAL A 138 7.59 -10.42 -12.36
C VAL A 138 8.32 -11.64 -11.80
N ILE A 139 8.91 -12.50 -12.65
CA ILE A 139 9.68 -13.68 -12.20
C ILE A 139 10.96 -13.30 -11.45
N SER A 140 11.48 -12.08 -11.68
CA SER A 140 12.63 -11.52 -10.96
C SER A 140 12.24 -10.82 -9.65
N GLY A 141 10.97 -10.91 -9.23
CA GLY A 141 10.49 -10.30 -7.99
C GLY A 141 10.23 -8.79 -8.07
N PHE A 142 10.21 -8.21 -9.27
CA PHE A 142 9.93 -6.78 -9.46
C PHE A 142 8.44 -6.51 -9.64
N SER A 143 7.98 -5.41 -9.08
CA SER A 143 6.64 -4.87 -9.29
C SER A 143 6.72 -3.42 -9.76
N PHE A 144 5.80 -3.02 -10.64
CA PHE A 144 5.74 -1.64 -11.10
C PHE A 144 5.06 -0.77 -10.04
N LYS A 145 5.87 0.06 -9.36
CA LYS A 145 5.43 0.93 -8.26
C LYS A 145 5.95 2.34 -8.47
N LEU A 146 5.25 3.31 -7.91
CA LEU A 146 5.77 4.67 -7.79
C LEU A 146 6.83 4.68 -6.67
N PRO A 147 8.06 5.18 -6.93
CA PRO A 147 9.05 5.35 -5.87
C PRO A 147 8.56 6.35 -4.82
N GLU A 148 8.86 6.06 -3.57
CA GLU A 148 8.65 7.01 -2.48
C GLU A 148 9.80 8.00 -2.44
N GLY A 149 9.47 9.28 -2.38
CA GLY A 149 10.45 10.37 -2.29
C GLY A 149 10.73 10.72 -0.84
N PHE A 150 11.96 10.53 -0.40
CA PHE A 150 12.43 11.05 0.88
C PHE A 150 13.37 12.24 0.68
N ASP A 151 13.41 13.13 1.65
CA ASP A 151 14.35 14.26 1.63
C ASP A 151 15.79 13.72 1.66
N LYS A 152 16.68 14.32 0.84
CA LYS A 152 18.11 13.92 0.77
C LYS A 152 18.84 14.03 2.10
N ARG A 153 18.34 14.86 3.01
CA ARG A 153 18.90 15.08 4.36
C ARG A 153 18.42 14.05 5.38
N ARG A 154 17.50 13.15 5.01
CA ARG A 154 17.01 12.08 5.88
C ARG A 154 18.17 11.11 6.20
N ASN A 155 18.29 10.77 7.48
CA ASN A 155 19.21 9.76 7.96
C ASN A 155 18.40 8.63 8.64
N ASP A 156 18.24 7.51 7.95
CA ASP A 156 17.40 6.40 8.40
C ASP A 156 17.86 5.79 9.72
N LYS A 157 19.18 5.81 10.02
CA LYS A 157 19.71 5.34 11.30
C LYS A 157 19.24 6.24 12.45
N LEU A 158 19.39 7.55 12.30
CA LEU A 158 18.92 8.52 13.29
C LEU A 158 17.40 8.49 13.44
N VAL A 159 16.67 8.29 12.34
CA VAL A 159 15.20 8.14 12.39
C VAL A 159 14.82 6.94 13.27
N LYS A 160 15.42 5.77 13.05
CA LYS A 160 15.15 4.56 13.84
C LYS A 160 15.50 4.75 15.32
N GLU A 161 16.66 5.30 15.62
CA GLU A 161 17.10 5.59 16.99
C GLU A 161 16.11 6.54 17.69
N ARG A 162 15.72 7.62 17.00
CA ARG A 162 14.78 8.60 17.55
C ARG A 162 13.37 8.02 17.76
N MET A 163 12.89 7.19 16.85
CA MET A 163 11.59 6.53 17.01
C MET A 163 11.58 5.56 18.20
N LEU A 164 12.67 4.85 18.46
CA LEU A 164 12.81 4.04 19.69
C LEU A 164 12.80 4.89 20.96
N GLU A 165 13.42 6.07 20.95
CA GLU A 165 13.35 7.01 22.09
C GLU A 165 11.92 7.51 22.30
N ILE A 166 11.22 7.88 21.22
CA ILE A 166 9.83 8.32 21.28
C ILE A 166 8.94 7.21 21.86
N GLN A 167 9.10 5.97 21.46
CA GLN A 167 8.36 4.83 22.01
C GLN A 167 8.59 4.66 23.52
N ARG A 168 9.85 4.80 23.98
CA ARG A 168 10.17 4.79 25.43
C ARG A 168 9.47 5.94 26.13
N LYS A 169 9.50 7.13 25.53
CA LYS A 169 8.88 8.35 26.08
C LYS A 169 7.36 8.24 26.16
N ILE A 170 6.71 7.66 25.14
CA ILE A 170 5.28 7.36 25.16
C ILE A 170 4.94 6.46 26.37
N ARG A 171 5.70 5.36 26.59
CA ARG A 171 5.47 4.48 27.75
C ARG A 171 5.62 5.19 29.10
N GLU A 172 6.61 6.08 29.20
CA GLU A 172 6.78 6.93 30.40
C GLU A 172 5.60 7.87 30.63
N LEU A 173 5.15 8.55 29.55
CA LEU A 173 4.07 9.52 29.60
C LEU A 173 2.73 8.84 29.89
N LYS A 174 2.47 7.64 29.33
CA LYS A 174 1.29 6.83 29.70
C LYS A 174 1.26 6.50 31.19
N LYS A 175 2.39 6.08 31.77
CA LYS A 175 2.49 5.83 33.24
C LYS A 175 2.22 7.09 34.08
N LYS A 176 2.45 8.28 33.52
CA LYS A 176 2.17 9.56 34.13
C LYS A 176 0.79 10.12 33.77
N GLU A 177 -0.09 9.31 33.18
CA GLU A 177 -1.46 9.64 32.79
C GLU A 177 -1.58 10.84 31.84
N TYR A 178 -0.64 10.98 30.91
CA TYR A 178 -0.77 11.94 29.82
C TYR A 178 -1.68 11.40 28.73
N GLU A 179 -2.57 12.28 28.22
CA GLU A 179 -3.22 12.07 26.92
C GLU A 179 -2.20 12.35 25.81
N ILE A 180 -1.92 11.38 24.95
CA ILE A 180 -0.83 11.46 23.98
C ILE A 180 -1.38 11.60 22.56
N PHE A 181 -0.88 12.59 21.84
CA PHE A 181 -1.31 12.93 20.49
C PHE A 181 -0.12 12.95 19.54
N PHE A 182 -0.35 12.44 18.32
CA PHE A 182 0.44 12.85 17.18
C PHE A 182 -0.27 14.01 16.50
N ALA A 183 0.44 15.08 16.25
CA ALA A 183 -0.12 16.28 15.67
C ALA A 183 0.61 16.71 14.40
N ASP A 184 -0.10 17.45 13.56
CA ASP A 184 0.44 18.02 12.32
C ASP A 184 -0.51 19.07 11.75
N GLU A 185 -0.03 19.89 10.80
CA GLU A 185 -0.85 20.84 10.07
C GLU A 185 -1.05 20.41 8.62
N CYS A 186 -2.22 20.72 8.11
CA CYS A 186 -2.57 20.45 6.71
C CYS A 186 -3.22 21.67 6.06
N SER A 187 -3.00 21.83 4.78
CA SER A 187 -3.74 22.80 3.95
C SER A 187 -4.59 22.08 2.92
N LEU A 188 -5.85 22.42 2.87
CA LEU A 188 -6.77 22.06 1.81
C LEU A 188 -6.91 23.25 0.86
N ALA A 189 -6.49 23.09 -0.39
CA ALA A 189 -6.68 24.08 -1.44
C ALA A 189 -8.01 23.84 -2.15
N TRP A 190 -8.67 24.92 -2.56
CA TRP A 190 -9.86 24.84 -3.42
C TRP A 190 -9.44 24.64 -4.88
N GLU A 191 -8.46 23.81 -5.12
CA GLU A 191 -8.03 23.42 -6.46
C GLU A 191 -8.47 21.98 -6.71
N THR A 192 -9.06 21.72 -7.89
CA THR A 192 -9.51 20.36 -8.23
C THR A 192 -8.32 19.46 -8.47
N GLU A 193 -8.07 18.54 -7.58
CA GLU A 193 -7.07 17.50 -7.74
C GLU A 193 -7.67 16.26 -8.41
N PHE A 194 -6.93 15.67 -9.33
CA PHE A 194 -7.34 14.48 -10.06
C PHE A 194 -6.65 13.21 -9.55
N ARG A 195 -7.40 12.12 -9.53
CA ARG A 195 -6.88 10.78 -9.39
C ARG A 195 -7.50 9.85 -10.42
N ARG A 196 -6.89 8.70 -10.64
CA ARG A 196 -7.45 7.68 -11.53
C ARG A 196 -8.80 7.20 -10.98
N ALA A 197 -9.80 7.15 -11.86
CA ALA A 197 -11.15 6.66 -11.56
C ALA A 197 -11.58 5.65 -12.64
N TRP A 198 -12.58 4.84 -12.33
CA TRP A 198 -13.21 3.99 -13.32
C TRP A 198 -14.10 4.85 -14.22
N ILE A 199 -13.74 4.88 -15.50
CA ILE A 199 -14.45 5.66 -16.52
C ILE A 199 -14.82 4.69 -17.63
N LYS A 200 -16.01 4.85 -18.21
CA LYS A 200 -16.49 3.99 -19.28
C LYS A 200 -15.56 4.05 -20.49
N LYS A 201 -15.18 2.89 -21.00
CA LYS A 201 -14.26 2.77 -22.15
C LYS A 201 -14.86 3.45 -23.38
N GLY A 202 -14.07 4.32 -24.02
CA GLY A 202 -14.49 5.04 -25.23
C GLY A 202 -15.23 6.36 -24.95
N GLU A 203 -15.55 6.67 -23.70
CA GLU A 203 -16.16 7.95 -23.32
C GLU A 203 -15.12 8.91 -22.75
N LYS A 204 -15.26 10.18 -23.10
CA LYS A 204 -14.46 11.27 -22.52
C LYS A 204 -15.22 11.84 -21.33
N THR A 205 -14.71 11.59 -20.12
CA THR A 205 -15.25 12.22 -18.91
C THR A 205 -14.56 13.55 -18.68
N ILE A 206 -15.33 14.61 -18.56
CA ILE A 206 -14.85 15.97 -18.35
C ILE A 206 -15.28 16.42 -16.96
N ILE A 207 -14.33 16.82 -16.13
CA ILE A 207 -14.59 17.49 -14.86
C ILE A 207 -14.20 18.95 -15.03
N ARG A 208 -15.10 19.87 -14.64
CA ARG A 208 -14.77 21.30 -14.60
C ARG A 208 -13.80 21.55 -13.46
N VAL A 209 -12.64 22.11 -13.78
CA VAL A 209 -11.58 22.39 -12.79
C VAL A 209 -11.79 23.74 -12.15
N ASN A 210 -11.69 23.78 -10.84
CA ASN A 210 -11.48 25.00 -10.09
C ASN A 210 -9.97 25.21 -9.94
N ARG A 211 -9.49 26.43 -10.20
CA ARG A 211 -8.09 26.85 -10.04
C ARG A 211 -7.97 28.01 -9.03
N ASP A 212 -8.92 28.09 -8.12
CA ASP A 212 -8.86 29.05 -7.04
C ASP A 212 -7.77 28.66 -6.04
N LYS A 213 -6.97 29.64 -5.64
CA LYS A 213 -5.87 29.46 -4.68
C LYS A 213 -6.29 29.59 -3.21
N THR A 214 -7.58 29.78 -2.96
CA THR A 214 -8.14 29.83 -1.60
C THR A 214 -7.80 28.54 -0.85
N ARG A 215 -7.37 28.68 0.39
CA ARG A 215 -6.95 27.55 1.24
C ARG A 215 -7.63 27.62 2.58
N GLN A 216 -7.91 26.45 3.14
CA GLN A 216 -8.22 26.27 4.55
C GLN A 216 -7.07 25.50 5.20
N HIS A 217 -6.55 26.03 6.29
CA HIS A 217 -5.53 25.36 7.10
C HIS A 217 -6.20 24.64 8.27
N TYR A 218 -5.62 23.53 8.65
CA TYR A 218 -6.08 22.69 9.74
C TYR A 218 -4.92 22.30 10.64
N PHE A 219 -5.20 22.22 11.93
CA PHE A 219 -4.40 21.50 12.89
C PHE A 219 -5.13 20.21 13.23
N GLY A 220 -4.42 19.10 13.18
CA GLY A 220 -4.91 17.78 13.54
C GLY A 220 -4.13 17.23 14.72
N ALA A 221 -4.83 16.56 15.62
CA ALA A 221 -4.24 15.87 16.77
C ALA A 221 -4.92 14.50 16.95
N TRP A 222 -4.22 13.46 16.53
CA TRP A 222 -4.67 12.08 16.68
C TRP A 222 -4.28 11.51 18.05
N ASN A 223 -5.26 11.13 18.84
CA ASN A 223 -5.05 10.55 20.17
C ASN A 223 -4.75 9.05 20.06
N ILE A 224 -3.63 8.62 20.62
CA ILE A 224 -3.14 7.23 20.55
C ILE A 224 -4.12 6.24 21.22
N GLU A 225 -4.75 6.62 22.33
CA GLU A 225 -5.59 5.72 23.12
C GLU A 225 -6.99 5.58 22.51
N SER A 226 -7.65 6.71 22.28
CA SER A 226 -9.00 6.72 21.68
C SER A 226 -9.00 6.43 20.20
N LYS A 227 -7.83 6.52 19.51
CA LYS A 227 -7.65 6.39 18.07
C LYS A 227 -8.50 7.37 17.25
N LYS A 228 -8.92 8.47 17.89
CA LYS A 228 -9.74 9.52 17.29
C LYS A 228 -8.93 10.75 16.98
N GLU A 229 -9.36 11.41 15.92
CA GLU A 229 -8.80 12.68 15.47
C GLU A 229 -9.52 13.85 16.11
N THR A 230 -8.75 14.87 16.51
CA THR A 230 -9.25 16.19 16.88
C THR A 230 -8.84 17.19 15.81
N LEU A 231 -9.78 17.64 15.01
CA LEU A 231 -9.56 18.58 13.91
C LEU A 231 -9.93 20.01 14.37
N ILE A 232 -9.03 20.97 14.09
CA ILE A 232 -9.21 22.40 14.41
C ILE A 232 -8.87 23.21 13.15
N ARG A 233 -9.76 24.10 12.73
CA ARG A 233 -9.52 25.03 11.63
C ARG A 233 -8.54 26.11 12.06
N LEU A 234 -7.60 26.45 11.18
CA LEU A 234 -6.66 27.56 11.37
C LEU A 234 -6.86 28.62 10.28
N ASP A 235 -6.65 29.88 10.61
CA ASP A 235 -6.58 30.96 9.60
C ASP A 235 -5.27 30.88 8.82
N TRP A 236 -4.16 30.55 9.51
CA TRP A 236 -2.84 30.40 8.91
C TRP A 236 -1.97 29.42 9.72
N GLN A 237 -0.88 28.94 9.09
CA GLN A 237 0.11 28.10 9.77
C GLN A 237 1.22 28.96 10.35
N ASP A 238 1.02 29.46 11.55
CA ASP A 238 1.98 30.26 12.32
C ASP A 238 1.90 29.96 13.82
N THR A 239 2.83 30.51 14.58
CA THR A 239 2.92 30.29 16.03
C THR A 239 1.65 30.74 16.77
N LYS A 240 1.01 31.83 16.36
CA LYS A 240 -0.19 32.37 17.00
C LYS A 240 -1.38 31.41 16.82
N ASN A 241 -1.63 30.98 15.59
CA ASN A 241 -2.72 30.06 15.28
C ASN A 241 -2.49 28.68 15.91
N ILE A 242 -1.27 28.18 15.92
CA ILE A 242 -0.89 26.95 16.62
C ILE A 242 -1.12 27.05 18.12
N SER A 243 -0.72 28.17 18.75
CA SER A 243 -1.00 28.40 20.19
C SER A 243 -2.50 28.41 20.47
N ASN A 244 -3.32 29.00 19.58
CA ASN A 244 -4.78 28.96 19.69
C ASN A 244 -5.34 27.54 19.56
N ALA A 245 -4.81 26.75 18.62
CA ALA A 245 -5.20 25.35 18.47
C ALA A 245 -4.85 24.52 19.73
N LEU A 246 -3.70 24.75 20.33
CA LEU A 246 -3.33 24.09 21.60
C LEU A 246 -4.27 24.50 22.74
N ARG A 247 -4.70 25.77 22.79
CA ARG A 247 -5.71 26.24 23.77
C ARG A 247 -7.04 25.52 23.57
N GLU A 248 -7.48 25.39 22.31
CA GLU A 248 -8.71 24.68 21.99
C GLU A 248 -8.60 23.19 22.33
N LEU A 249 -7.48 22.54 21.99
CA LEU A 249 -7.22 21.15 22.37
C LEU A 249 -7.27 21.00 23.91
N THR A 250 -6.62 21.88 24.65
CA THR A 250 -6.63 21.87 26.12
C THR A 250 -8.05 22.01 26.68
N LYS A 251 -8.89 22.85 26.08
CA LYS A 251 -10.30 22.99 26.49
C LYS A 251 -11.08 21.71 26.31
N ARG A 252 -10.85 20.98 25.19
CA ARG A 252 -11.50 19.70 24.90
C ARG A 252 -11.07 18.58 25.86
N TYR A 253 -9.82 18.64 26.34
CA TYR A 253 -9.24 17.67 27.29
C TYR A 253 -9.02 18.31 28.67
N LYS A 254 -10.03 19.07 29.17
CA LYS A 254 -9.95 19.83 30.43
C LYS A 254 -9.48 18.95 31.60
N GLY A 255 -8.50 19.43 32.34
CA GLY A 255 -7.94 18.76 33.52
C GLY A 255 -6.97 17.62 33.20
N LYS A 256 -6.68 17.35 31.91
CA LYS A 256 -5.71 16.36 31.52
C LYS A 256 -4.35 16.98 31.21
N ARG A 257 -3.29 16.22 31.43
CA ARG A 257 -1.95 16.54 30.94
C ARG A 257 -1.82 16.02 29.51
N LEU A 258 -1.33 16.84 28.60
CA LEU A 258 -1.24 16.51 27.17
C LEU A 258 0.22 16.31 26.77
N ALA A 259 0.48 15.28 25.97
CA ALA A 259 1.75 15.11 25.28
C ALA A 259 1.53 15.20 23.78
N ILE A 260 2.20 16.14 23.14
CA ILE A 260 2.08 16.38 21.70
C ILE A 260 3.37 15.93 21.01
N ILE A 261 3.24 14.96 20.12
CA ILE A 261 4.33 14.46 19.29
C ILE A 261 4.12 15.03 17.89
N TRP A 262 5.05 15.87 17.44
CA TRP A 262 4.93 16.56 16.16
C TRP A 262 6.28 16.82 15.49
N ASP A 263 6.28 17.42 14.32
CA ASP A 263 7.46 17.69 13.54
C ASP A 263 8.30 18.87 14.08
N ASN A 264 9.38 19.17 13.36
CA ASN A 264 10.33 20.23 13.74
C ASN A 264 10.08 21.55 12.99
N ALA A 265 8.86 21.87 12.58
CA ALA A 265 8.57 23.13 11.91
C ALA A 265 9.03 24.35 12.72
N LYS A 266 9.39 25.42 12.03
CA LYS A 266 9.99 26.60 12.67
C LYS A 266 9.07 27.24 13.71
N TRP A 267 7.76 27.29 13.44
CA TRP A 267 6.75 27.85 14.35
C TRP A 267 6.56 27.01 15.62
N HIS A 268 6.78 25.69 15.56
CA HIS A 268 6.76 24.80 16.74
C HIS A 268 7.94 25.06 17.70
N ARG A 269 9.04 25.61 17.20
CA ARG A 269 10.25 25.92 17.97
C ARG A 269 10.44 27.41 18.23
N SER A 270 9.43 28.22 17.97
CA SER A 270 9.49 29.67 18.14
C SER A 270 9.73 30.07 19.61
N LYS A 271 10.32 31.21 19.80
CA LYS A 271 10.54 31.79 21.14
C LYS A 271 9.19 32.06 21.83
N GLU A 272 8.20 32.49 21.06
CA GLU A 272 6.84 32.77 21.51
C GLU A 272 6.18 31.51 22.11
N LEU A 273 6.15 30.40 21.37
CA LEU A 273 5.56 29.15 21.87
C LEU A 273 6.34 28.64 23.10
N LYS A 274 7.67 28.71 23.08
CA LYS A 274 8.51 28.33 24.23
C LYS A 274 8.21 29.13 25.47
N SER A 275 7.86 30.42 25.35
CA SER A 275 7.52 31.26 26.49
C SER A 275 6.22 30.85 27.17
N LEU A 276 5.34 30.13 26.50
CA LEU A 276 4.07 29.61 27.03
C LEU A 276 4.22 28.23 27.70
N LEU A 277 5.34 27.54 27.51
CA LEU A 277 5.63 26.22 28.06
C LEU A 277 6.42 26.28 29.36
N GLY A 278 6.25 25.25 30.21
CA GLY A 278 7.02 25.11 31.46
C GLY A 278 6.24 25.47 32.69
N LYS A 279 6.89 25.33 33.87
CA LYS A 279 6.27 25.53 35.17
C LYS A 279 5.75 26.97 35.31
N ASN A 280 4.54 27.12 35.84
CA ASN A 280 3.83 28.40 36.02
C ASN A 280 3.57 29.16 34.71
N LYS A 281 3.52 28.46 33.58
CA LYS A 281 3.19 29.04 32.28
C LYS A 281 1.85 28.49 31.77
N GLU A 282 1.28 29.16 30.76
CA GLU A 282 -0.04 28.82 30.24
C GLU A 282 -0.16 27.32 29.83
N PHE A 283 0.87 26.78 29.20
CA PHE A 283 0.94 25.39 28.76
C PHE A 283 1.80 24.51 29.67
N GLU A 284 1.80 24.72 30.96
CA GLU A 284 2.52 23.89 31.93
C GLU A 284 2.13 22.42 31.86
N HIS A 285 0.87 22.14 31.53
CA HIS A 285 0.31 20.79 31.38
C HIS A 285 0.61 20.14 30.03
N ILE A 286 1.27 20.83 29.08
CA ILE A 286 1.62 20.33 27.77
C ILE A 286 3.09 19.92 27.73
N HIS A 287 3.34 18.66 27.34
CA HIS A 287 4.68 18.12 27.09
C HIS A 287 4.90 17.90 25.58
N LEU A 288 5.94 18.54 25.01
CA LEU A 288 6.26 18.43 23.60
C LEU A 288 7.32 17.34 23.37
N VAL A 289 7.09 16.51 22.37
CA VAL A 289 8.01 15.49 21.89
C VAL A 289 8.25 15.70 20.39
N TRP A 290 9.51 15.72 19.98
CA TRP A 290 9.88 16.02 18.61
C TRP A 290 10.08 14.75 17.81
N LEU A 291 9.43 14.64 16.64
CA LEU A 291 9.70 13.63 15.63
C LEU A 291 11.11 13.79 15.05
N PRO A 292 11.68 12.74 14.46
CA PRO A 292 12.93 12.87 13.73
C PRO A 292 12.77 13.84 12.56
N PRO A 293 13.79 14.63 12.23
CA PRO A 293 13.74 15.53 11.09
C PRO A 293 13.65 14.75 9.76
N TYR A 294 12.94 15.32 8.80
CA TYR A 294 12.80 14.77 7.44
C TYR A 294 12.18 13.37 7.38
N ALA A 295 11.30 13.05 8.32
CA ALA A 295 10.62 11.76 8.41
C ALA A 295 9.09 11.92 8.60
N PRO A 296 8.37 12.53 7.63
CA PRO A 296 6.91 12.69 7.72
C PRO A 296 6.17 11.36 7.75
N ASP A 297 6.72 10.33 7.11
CA ASP A 297 6.18 8.97 7.09
C ASP A 297 6.09 8.32 8.49
N GLU A 298 6.85 8.80 9.46
CA GLU A 298 6.78 8.36 10.86
C GLU A 298 5.65 9.06 11.66
N ASN A 299 4.98 10.05 11.05
CA ASN A 299 3.85 10.72 11.68
C ASN A 299 2.52 10.09 11.22
N PRO A 300 1.76 9.40 12.09
CA PRO A 300 0.45 8.86 11.76
C PRO A 300 -0.54 9.89 11.23
N GLN A 301 -0.40 11.14 11.63
CA GLN A 301 -1.25 12.24 11.19
C GLN A 301 -1.22 12.43 9.68
N GLU A 302 -0.10 12.18 9.02
CA GLU A 302 0.03 12.24 7.56
C GLU A 302 -0.88 11.23 6.84
N HIS A 303 -1.10 10.06 7.44
CA HIS A 303 -2.04 9.07 6.91
C HIS A 303 -3.50 9.53 7.01
N ILE A 304 -3.85 10.25 8.09
CA ILE A 304 -5.18 10.84 8.25
C ILE A 304 -5.39 11.92 7.19
N TRP A 305 -4.40 12.79 6.97
CA TRP A 305 -4.44 13.78 5.91
C TRP A 305 -4.58 13.16 4.52
N LYS A 306 -3.91 12.05 4.28
CA LYS A 306 -4.06 11.31 3.02
C LYS A 306 -5.50 10.84 2.81
N VAL A 307 -6.14 10.26 3.84
CA VAL A 307 -7.55 9.83 3.77
C VAL A 307 -8.45 11.01 3.44
N ALA A 308 -8.26 12.15 4.12
CA ALA A 308 -9.09 13.33 3.92
C ALA A 308 -8.88 13.98 2.55
N LYS A 309 -7.62 14.13 2.11
CA LYS A 309 -7.28 14.62 0.77
C LYS A 309 -7.80 13.70 -0.33
N ASP A 310 -7.72 12.39 -0.13
CA ASP A 310 -8.24 11.41 -1.10
C ASP A 310 -9.77 11.46 -1.22
N ALA A 311 -10.48 11.74 -0.14
CA ALA A 311 -11.92 11.97 -0.17
C ALA A 311 -12.29 13.25 -0.95
N ALA A 312 -11.44 14.27 -0.87
CA ALA A 312 -11.66 15.56 -1.56
C ALA A 312 -11.31 15.52 -3.07
N LYS A 313 -10.53 14.52 -3.53
CA LYS A 313 -10.12 14.39 -4.95
C LYS A 313 -11.26 13.99 -5.87
N ASN A 314 -11.18 14.40 -7.14
CA ASN A 314 -12.20 14.18 -8.18
C ASN A 314 -13.59 14.74 -7.84
N ASN A 315 -13.71 15.61 -6.85
CA ASN A 315 -14.94 16.27 -6.52
C ASN A 315 -15.04 17.61 -7.27
N ALA A 316 -16.08 17.76 -8.07
CA ALA A 316 -16.47 19.02 -8.69
C ALA A 316 -17.47 19.72 -7.77
N THR A 317 -16.99 20.21 -6.62
CA THR A 317 -17.84 20.99 -5.70
C THR A 317 -18.08 22.38 -6.24
N GLU A 318 -19.30 22.89 -6.05
CA GLU A 318 -19.67 24.25 -6.48
C GLU A 318 -19.10 25.31 -5.54
N THR A 319 -18.90 24.96 -4.28
CA THR A 319 -18.42 25.87 -3.24
C THR A 319 -17.24 25.28 -2.47
N PHE A 320 -16.38 26.17 -1.99
CA PHE A 320 -15.28 25.74 -1.09
C PHE A 320 -15.79 25.19 0.25
N LYS A 321 -16.99 25.60 0.65
CA LYS A 321 -17.66 25.08 1.84
C LYS A 321 -17.93 23.59 1.69
N GLU A 322 -18.52 23.18 0.58
CA GLU A 322 -18.78 21.75 0.29
C GLU A 322 -17.50 20.91 0.30
N LEU A 323 -16.42 21.42 -0.30
CA LEU A 323 -15.13 20.72 -0.29
C LEU A 323 -14.58 20.54 1.13
N LYS A 324 -14.69 21.58 1.97
CA LYS A 324 -14.31 21.50 3.40
C LYS A 324 -15.18 20.51 4.14
N ASP A 325 -16.48 20.49 3.89
CA ASP A 325 -17.40 19.57 4.55
C ASP A 325 -17.07 18.10 4.19
N ILE A 326 -16.76 17.82 2.93
CA ILE A 326 -16.29 16.47 2.49
C ILE A 326 -15.00 16.09 3.21
N PHE A 327 -14.02 17.00 3.25
CA PHE A 327 -12.74 16.77 3.91
C PHE A 327 -12.93 16.46 5.40
N GLU A 328 -13.67 17.28 6.12
CA GLU A 328 -13.91 17.15 7.55
C GLU A 328 -14.74 15.91 7.91
N GLN A 329 -15.82 15.62 7.16
CA GLN A 329 -16.64 14.42 7.36
C GLN A 329 -15.87 13.13 7.09
N SER A 330 -14.86 13.18 6.22
CA SER A 330 -14.01 12.01 5.97
C SER A 330 -13.17 11.58 7.16
N ILE A 331 -12.98 12.47 8.13
CA ILE A 331 -12.21 12.26 9.36
C ILE A 331 -13.13 12.17 10.58
N HIS A 332 -14.17 13.01 10.64
CA HIS A 332 -15.01 13.17 11.83
C HIS A 332 -15.61 11.85 12.31
N GLY A 333 -15.43 11.56 13.59
CA GLY A 333 -16.00 10.37 14.24
C GLY A 333 -15.38 9.03 13.84
N LYS A 334 -14.40 9.01 12.92
CA LYS A 334 -13.71 7.77 12.53
C LYS A 334 -12.64 7.36 13.53
N ILE A 335 -12.41 6.05 13.60
CA ILE A 335 -11.32 5.43 14.34
C ILE A 335 -10.20 5.12 13.37
N PHE A 336 -9.00 5.61 13.65
CA PHE A 336 -7.80 5.36 12.85
C PHE A 336 -6.86 4.44 13.62
N ASP A 337 -6.77 3.19 13.18
CA ASP A 337 -5.94 2.17 13.82
C ASP A 337 -4.63 1.96 13.05
N TYR A 338 -3.55 2.51 13.57
CA TYR A 338 -2.21 2.36 13.01
C TYR A 338 -1.44 1.26 13.73
N LYS A 339 -1.51 0.04 13.17
CA LYS A 339 -0.87 -1.16 13.74
C LYS A 339 0.67 -1.11 13.75
N ASN A 340 1.27 -0.24 12.94
CA ASN A 340 2.73 -0.16 12.78
C ASN A 340 3.42 0.79 13.78
N LEU A 341 2.66 1.57 14.54
CA LEU A 341 3.20 2.18 15.74
C LEU A 341 3.38 1.05 16.74
N LEU A 342 4.61 0.55 16.86
CA LEU A 342 5.02 -0.41 17.90
C LEU A 342 4.93 0.29 19.28
N ILE A 343 3.71 0.50 19.75
CA ILE A 343 3.39 1.14 21.03
C ILE A 343 2.92 0.07 22.01
#